data_8a83a9baba0fd789d839c16a03615a20
#
_entry.id   8a83a9baba0fd789d839c16a03615a20
#
_cell.length_a   1.000
_cell.length_b   1.000
_cell.length_c   1.000
_cell.angle_alpha   90.00
_cell.angle_beta   90.00
_cell.angle_gamma   90.00
#
_symmetry.space_group_name_H-M   'P 1'
#
loop_
_entity.id
_entity.type
_entity.pdbx_description
1 polymer ?
#
loop_
_entity_poly.entity_id
_entity_poly.type
_entity_poly.pdbx_seq_one_letter_code
_entity_poly.pdbx_strand_id
1 'polypeptide(L)'
;MDWVELFEEAGLTDREAKSLVLLSSSKELKASDLAKKLGTNRLDAYNSLSRLTQIGLVNVTADRPMKFSCSSLPVLFKKLIKDQKSRIDRTTKAFENIMSGATDDALENDSQQGDSNAKFAVLKGRDHVQKKIGELSNEADGQLVLFLGRYGILHMCRSPSIEEVNSAAERGVIIKVLAQL
;
A
#
# COMPACT_ATOMS: atom_id res chain seq x y z
N MET A 1 9.91 -2.66 -17.73
CA MET A 1 8.60 -2.90 -17.13
C MET A 1 7.64 -3.29 -18.23
N ASP A 2 7.11 -4.47 -18.17
CA ASP A 2 6.12 -4.97 -19.12
C ASP A 2 4.68 -4.80 -18.59
N TRP A 3 3.67 -5.22 -19.35
CA TRP A 3 2.27 -5.12 -18.94
C TRP A 3 1.93 -6.01 -17.75
N VAL A 4 2.61 -7.15 -17.59
CA VAL A 4 2.38 -8.05 -16.46
C VAL A 4 2.86 -7.39 -15.17
N GLU A 5 4.12 -6.95 -15.14
CA GLU A 5 4.73 -6.23 -14.02
C GLU A 5 3.88 -5.01 -13.61
N LEU A 6 3.41 -4.23 -14.59
CA LEU A 6 2.60 -3.04 -14.33
C LEU A 6 1.25 -3.37 -13.67
N PHE A 7 0.59 -4.44 -14.07
CA PHE A 7 -0.66 -4.89 -13.45
C PHE A 7 -0.43 -5.52 -12.07
N GLU A 8 0.72 -6.18 -11.86
CA GLU A 8 1.10 -6.71 -10.55
C GLU A 8 1.34 -5.59 -9.54
N GLU A 9 2.06 -4.55 -9.92
CA GLU A 9 2.22 -3.35 -9.07
C GLU A 9 0.89 -2.67 -8.77
N ALA A 10 -0.06 -2.73 -9.71
CA ALA A 10 -1.43 -2.28 -9.48
C ALA A 10 -2.30 -3.26 -8.67
N GLY A 11 -1.71 -4.31 -8.06
CA GLY A 11 -2.35 -5.21 -7.10
C GLY A 11 -3.07 -6.41 -7.70
N LEU A 12 -2.86 -6.74 -8.97
CA LEU A 12 -3.27 -8.02 -9.53
C LEU A 12 -2.23 -9.11 -9.23
N THR A 13 -2.66 -10.35 -9.19
CA THR A 13 -1.74 -11.49 -9.13
C THR A 13 -1.09 -11.72 -10.50
N ASP A 14 0.12 -12.32 -10.53
CA ASP A 14 0.81 -12.73 -11.77
C ASP A 14 -0.12 -13.44 -12.77
N ARG A 15 -0.91 -14.37 -12.26
CA ARG A 15 -1.87 -15.13 -13.08
C ARG A 15 -2.99 -14.25 -13.66
N GLU A 16 -3.51 -13.31 -12.91
CA GLU A 16 -4.53 -12.35 -13.36
C GLU A 16 -3.96 -11.40 -14.41
N ALA A 17 -2.78 -10.87 -14.18
CA ALA A 17 -2.07 -10.00 -15.12
C ALA A 17 -1.79 -10.72 -16.45
N LYS A 18 -1.24 -11.92 -16.42
CA LYS A 18 -1.03 -12.77 -17.61
C LYS A 18 -2.34 -13.10 -18.33
N SER A 19 -3.42 -13.36 -17.56
CA SER A 19 -4.75 -13.60 -18.14
C SER A 19 -5.26 -12.40 -18.92
N LEU A 20 -5.09 -11.17 -18.42
CA LEU A 20 -5.48 -9.95 -19.12
C LEU A 20 -4.66 -9.74 -20.40
N VAL A 21 -3.34 -9.95 -20.34
CA VAL A 21 -2.47 -9.81 -21.51
C VAL A 21 -2.86 -10.79 -22.62
N LEU A 22 -3.11 -12.05 -22.29
CA LEU A 22 -3.56 -13.07 -23.25
C LEU A 22 -4.96 -12.78 -23.79
N LEU A 23 -5.87 -12.32 -22.93
CA LEU A 23 -7.24 -12.02 -23.32
C LEU A 23 -7.30 -10.80 -24.25
N SER A 24 -6.48 -9.76 -23.99
CA SER A 24 -6.43 -8.56 -24.81
C SER A 24 -5.93 -8.82 -26.24
N SER A 25 -5.12 -9.86 -26.42
CA SER A 25 -4.63 -10.30 -27.74
C SER A 25 -5.64 -11.13 -28.52
N SER A 26 -6.78 -11.45 -27.90
CA SER A 26 -7.82 -12.31 -28.48
C SER A 26 -9.17 -11.60 -28.39
N LYS A 27 -10.04 -11.76 -29.39
CA LYS A 27 -11.41 -11.17 -29.31
C LYS A 27 -12.18 -11.76 -28.13
N GLU A 28 -12.17 -13.08 -28.03
CA GLU A 28 -12.88 -13.85 -26.99
C GLU A 28 -12.12 -15.15 -26.70
N LEU A 29 -12.05 -15.56 -25.45
CA LEU A 29 -11.46 -16.83 -25.02
C LEU A 29 -12.39 -17.56 -24.05
N LYS A 30 -12.38 -18.90 -24.12
CA LYS A 30 -12.95 -19.76 -23.08
C LYS A 30 -11.94 -19.98 -21.96
N ALA A 31 -12.41 -20.27 -20.75
CA ALA A 31 -11.51 -20.59 -19.63
C ALA A 31 -10.59 -21.79 -19.92
N SER A 32 -11.07 -22.78 -20.70
CA SER A 32 -10.25 -23.93 -21.13
C SER A 32 -9.08 -23.52 -22.02
N ASP A 33 -9.32 -22.56 -22.92
CA ASP A 33 -8.31 -22.12 -23.89
C ASP A 33 -7.28 -21.22 -23.22
N LEU A 34 -7.74 -20.38 -22.27
CA LEU A 34 -6.85 -19.60 -21.41
C LEU A 34 -5.97 -20.50 -20.54
N ALA A 35 -6.56 -21.54 -19.94
CA ALA A 35 -5.82 -22.50 -19.12
C ALA A 35 -4.68 -23.17 -19.90
N LYS A 36 -4.94 -23.60 -21.15
CA LYS A 36 -3.92 -24.17 -22.04
C LYS A 36 -2.79 -23.18 -22.33
N LYS A 37 -3.14 -21.91 -22.62
CA LYS A 37 -2.14 -20.85 -22.92
C LYS A 37 -1.30 -20.47 -21.72
N LEU A 38 -1.87 -20.53 -20.51
CA LEU A 38 -1.18 -20.24 -19.25
C LEU A 38 -0.42 -21.45 -18.67
N GLY A 39 -0.60 -22.64 -19.23
CA GLY A 39 -0.04 -23.87 -18.65
C GLY A 39 -0.62 -24.22 -17.27
N THR A 40 -1.88 -23.87 -17.01
CA THR A 40 -2.56 -24.08 -15.72
C THR A 40 -3.80 -24.96 -15.88
N ASN A 41 -4.45 -25.31 -14.77
CA ASN A 41 -5.71 -26.04 -14.83
C ASN A 41 -6.90 -25.12 -15.15
N ARG A 42 -8.01 -25.70 -15.63
CA ARG A 42 -9.22 -24.97 -16.01
C ARG A 42 -9.86 -24.21 -14.83
N LEU A 43 -9.80 -24.77 -13.63
CA LEU A 43 -10.41 -24.17 -12.45
C LEU A 43 -9.67 -22.88 -12.06
N ASP A 44 -8.36 -22.89 -12.07
CA ASP A 44 -7.53 -21.73 -11.76
C ASP A 44 -7.72 -20.60 -12.79
N ALA A 45 -7.77 -20.96 -14.08
CA ALA A 45 -8.06 -19.98 -15.13
C ALA A 45 -9.47 -19.38 -14.97
N TYR A 46 -10.46 -20.21 -14.62
CA TYR A 46 -11.82 -19.73 -14.35
C TYR A 46 -11.89 -18.81 -13.14
N ASN A 47 -11.20 -19.17 -12.05
CA ASN A 47 -11.14 -18.33 -10.82
C ASN A 47 -10.51 -16.95 -11.11
N SER A 48 -9.41 -16.91 -11.86
CA SER A 48 -8.79 -15.65 -12.29
C SER A 48 -9.74 -14.81 -13.13
N LEU A 49 -10.40 -15.40 -14.13
CA LEU A 49 -11.37 -14.72 -14.97
C LEU A 49 -12.60 -14.23 -14.19
N SER A 50 -13.09 -15.04 -13.24
CA SER A 50 -14.21 -14.67 -12.37
C SER A 50 -13.87 -13.45 -11.53
N ARG A 51 -12.69 -13.43 -10.90
CA ARG A 51 -12.24 -12.28 -10.13
C ARG A 51 -12.05 -11.03 -10.99
N LEU A 52 -11.44 -11.16 -12.16
CA LEU A 52 -11.30 -10.07 -13.12
C LEU A 52 -12.65 -9.53 -13.59
N THR A 53 -13.67 -10.40 -13.71
CA THR A 53 -15.05 -10.00 -14.02
C THR A 53 -15.68 -9.25 -12.83
N GLN A 54 -15.50 -9.71 -11.61
CA GLN A 54 -16.01 -9.04 -10.40
C GLN A 54 -15.47 -7.62 -10.24
N ILE A 55 -14.19 -7.39 -10.56
CA ILE A 55 -13.58 -6.05 -10.55
C ILE A 55 -13.85 -5.27 -11.87
N GLY A 56 -14.61 -5.85 -12.79
CA GLY A 56 -15.07 -5.21 -14.00
C GLY A 56 -14.01 -4.99 -15.08
N LEU A 57 -12.90 -5.72 -15.06
CA LEU A 57 -11.85 -5.66 -16.08
C LEU A 57 -12.14 -6.62 -17.26
N VAL A 58 -12.92 -7.66 -17.03
CA VAL A 58 -13.28 -8.68 -18.01
C VAL A 58 -14.80 -8.75 -18.15
N ASN A 59 -15.29 -8.90 -19.36
CA ASN A 59 -16.68 -9.16 -19.67
C ASN A 59 -16.88 -10.65 -19.92
N VAL A 60 -18.04 -11.18 -19.56
CA VAL A 60 -18.42 -12.56 -19.80
C VAL A 60 -19.70 -12.61 -20.62
N THR A 61 -19.78 -13.52 -21.59
CA THR A 61 -21.01 -13.74 -22.36
C THR A 61 -21.96 -14.70 -21.64
N ALA A 62 -23.26 -14.53 -21.84
CA ALA A 62 -24.27 -15.44 -21.30
C ALA A 62 -24.35 -16.78 -22.06
N ASP A 63 -23.58 -16.93 -23.12
CA ASP A 63 -23.59 -18.14 -23.98
C ASP A 63 -23.03 -19.37 -23.27
N ARG A 64 -23.39 -20.53 -23.73
CA ARG A 64 -22.78 -21.80 -23.31
C ARG A 64 -22.01 -22.41 -24.48
N PRO A 65 -20.67 -22.59 -24.36
CA PRO A 65 -19.80 -22.30 -23.22
C PRO A 65 -19.50 -20.79 -23.07
N MET A 66 -19.42 -20.30 -21.80
CA MET A 66 -19.06 -18.92 -21.46
C MET A 66 -17.76 -18.51 -22.12
N LYS A 67 -17.75 -17.33 -22.70
CA LYS A 67 -16.57 -16.70 -23.28
C LYS A 67 -16.27 -15.41 -22.54
N PHE A 68 -15.01 -15.08 -22.47
CA PHE A 68 -14.49 -13.91 -21.77
C PHE A 68 -13.82 -12.99 -22.79
N SER A 69 -14.00 -11.70 -22.60
CA SER A 69 -13.38 -10.65 -23.41
C SER A 69 -12.96 -9.47 -22.55
N CYS A 70 -12.05 -8.67 -23.04
CA CYS A 70 -11.65 -7.44 -22.36
C CYS A 70 -11.32 -6.33 -23.37
N SER A 71 -11.22 -5.12 -22.86
CA SER A 71 -10.76 -3.96 -23.63
C SER A 71 -9.23 -4.00 -23.81
N SER A 72 -8.66 -3.01 -24.50
CA SER A 72 -7.21 -2.87 -24.63
C SER A 72 -6.51 -2.62 -23.28
N LEU A 73 -5.29 -3.12 -23.12
CA LEU A 73 -4.53 -3.02 -21.86
C LEU A 73 -4.41 -1.59 -21.31
N PRO A 74 -4.16 -0.55 -22.13
CA PRO A 74 -4.13 0.83 -21.63
C PRO A 74 -5.47 1.29 -21.04
N VAL A 75 -6.60 0.87 -21.63
CA VAL A 75 -7.94 1.21 -21.12
C VAL A 75 -8.21 0.50 -19.81
N LEU A 76 -7.86 -0.78 -19.71
CA LEU A 76 -8.00 -1.59 -18.50
C LEU A 76 -7.16 -1.02 -17.36
N PHE A 77 -5.92 -0.66 -17.64
CA PHE A 77 -5.03 -0.09 -16.63
C PHE A 77 -5.56 1.26 -16.10
N LYS A 78 -5.97 2.16 -17.00
CA LYS A 78 -6.58 3.44 -16.60
C LYS A 78 -7.82 3.23 -15.72
N LYS A 79 -8.66 2.26 -16.06
CA LYS A 79 -9.84 1.90 -15.27
C LYS A 79 -9.43 1.40 -13.89
N LEU A 80 -8.50 0.46 -13.79
CA LEU A 80 -8.02 -0.10 -12.54
C LEU A 80 -7.48 1.00 -11.61
N ILE A 81 -6.61 1.88 -12.11
CA ILE A 81 -6.06 3.00 -11.34
C ILE A 81 -7.15 3.98 -10.89
N LYS A 82 -8.12 4.28 -11.76
CA LYS A 82 -9.25 5.15 -11.40
C LYS A 82 -10.08 4.56 -10.26
N ASP A 83 -10.37 3.26 -10.32
CA ASP A 83 -11.16 2.57 -9.30
C ASP A 83 -10.41 2.51 -7.96
N GLN A 84 -9.09 2.29 -8.00
CA GLN A 84 -8.23 2.34 -6.80
C GLN A 84 -8.21 3.73 -6.17
N LYS A 85 -8.01 4.79 -6.96
CA LYS A 85 -8.06 6.18 -6.46
C LYS A 85 -9.41 6.48 -5.80
N SER A 86 -10.52 6.13 -6.46
CA SER A 86 -11.85 6.33 -5.91
C SER A 86 -12.10 5.54 -4.62
N ARG A 87 -11.46 4.36 -4.48
CA ARG A 87 -11.53 3.58 -3.25
C ARG A 87 -10.73 4.25 -2.13
N ILE A 88 -9.52 4.72 -2.43
CA ILE A 88 -8.69 5.46 -1.46
C ILE A 88 -9.44 6.71 -0.98
N ASP A 89 -9.95 7.54 -1.91
CA ASP A 89 -10.68 8.76 -1.55
C ASP A 89 -11.89 8.49 -0.65
N ARG A 90 -12.66 7.43 -0.95
CA ARG A 90 -13.79 7.03 -0.11
C ARG A 90 -13.35 6.57 1.28
N THR A 91 -12.28 5.78 1.35
CA THR A 91 -11.76 5.27 2.63
C THR A 91 -11.18 6.41 3.47
N THR A 92 -10.47 7.35 2.84
CA THR A 92 -9.94 8.55 3.51
C THR A 92 -11.06 9.40 4.10
N LYS A 93 -12.10 9.69 3.30
CA LYS A 93 -13.28 10.43 3.79
C LYS A 93 -14.01 9.72 4.92
N ALA A 94 -14.14 8.38 4.83
CA ALA A 94 -14.75 7.61 5.91
C ALA A 94 -13.91 7.67 7.19
N PHE A 95 -12.60 7.61 7.08
CA PHE A 95 -11.68 7.78 8.20
C PHE A 95 -11.79 9.18 8.82
N GLU A 96 -11.76 10.24 7.99
CA GLU A 96 -11.92 11.63 8.45
C GLU A 96 -13.26 11.84 9.19
N ASN A 97 -14.36 11.24 8.68
CA ASN A 97 -15.67 11.30 9.35
C ASN A 97 -15.67 10.56 10.69
N ILE A 98 -15.00 9.43 10.78
CA ILE A 98 -14.86 8.70 12.06
C ILE A 98 -14.02 9.52 13.04
N MET A 99 -12.92 10.09 12.57
CA MET A 99 -12.03 10.90 13.40
C MET A 99 -12.74 12.20 13.87
N SER A 100 -13.48 12.87 12.99
CA SER A 100 -14.24 14.08 13.35
C SER A 100 -15.45 13.77 14.25
N GLY A 101 -16.06 12.58 14.14
CA GLY A 101 -17.12 12.13 15.04
C GLY A 101 -16.58 11.59 16.38
N ALA A 102 -15.31 11.18 16.43
CA ALA A 102 -14.65 10.72 17.66
C ALA A 102 -14.12 11.89 18.53
N THR A 103 -14.13 13.13 18.00
CA THR A 103 -13.62 14.30 18.72
C THR A 103 -14.50 14.74 19.88
N ASP A 104 -15.75 14.27 19.98
CA ASP A 104 -16.61 14.64 21.11
C ASP A 104 -16.57 13.67 22.29
N ASP A 105 -16.15 12.39 22.10
CA ASP A 105 -16.15 11.40 23.19
C ASP A 105 -14.83 10.63 23.44
N ALA A 106 -13.89 10.61 22.48
CA ALA A 106 -12.68 9.77 22.58
C ALA A 106 -11.37 10.55 22.77
N LEU A 107 -11.32 11.84 22.49
CA LEU A 107 -10.13 12.68 22.72
C LEU A 107 -10.09 13.28 24.15
N GLU A 108 -11.21 13.26 24.88
CA GLU A 108 -11.18 13.65 26.31
C GLU A 108 -10.57 12.58 27.22
N ASN A 109 -10.43 11.33 26.75
CA ASN A 109 -9.82 10.23 27.54
C ASN A 109 -8.33 10.02 27.31
N ASP A 110 -7.67 10.65 26.31
CA ASP A 110 -6.24 10.48 26.09
C ASP A 110 -5.40 11.71 26.55
N SER A 111 -6.06 12.81 26.93
CA SER A 111 -5.40 14.04 27.40
C SER A 111 -5.44 14.25 28.91
N GLN A 112 -6.04 13.34 29.70
CA GLN A 112 -6.04 13.40 31.18
C GLN A 112 -5.62 12.08 31.81
N GLN A 113 -4.40 11.66 31.54
CA GLN A 113 -3.64 10.85 32.50
C GLN A 113 -2.17 11.23 32.38
N GLY A 114 -1.83 12.32 33.03
CA GLY A 114 -0.49 12.53 33.57
C GLY A 114 -0.22 11.41 34.56
N ASP A 115 0.21 10.29 34.08
CA ASP A 115 0.84 9.29 34.91
C ASP A 115 2.03 8.67 34.16
N SER A 116 3.14 8.67 34.83
CA SER A 116 4.49 8.33 34.40
C SER A 116 4.67 6.86 34.05
N ASN A 117 3.84 6.34 33.16
CA ASN A 117 4.07 5.04 32.54
C ASN A 117 4.66 5.25 31.15
N ALA A 118 6.00 5.24 31.08
CA ALA A 118 6.71 5.25 29.82
C ALA A 118 6.14 4.14 28.92
N LYS A 119 5.39 4.53 27.88
CA LYS A 119 4.85 3.58 26.90
C LYS A 119 6.03 3.10 26.04
N PHE A 120 6.41 1.85 26.20
CA PHE A 120 7.42 1.22 25.36
C PHE A 120 6.76 0.59 24.15
N ALA A 121 7.26 0.90 22.96
CA ALA A 121 6.87 0.25 21.73
C ALA A 121 8.08 -0.42 21.06
N VAL A 122 7.95 -1.66 20.65
CA VAL A 122 8.98 -2.39 19.89
C VAL A 122 8.58 -2.42 18.42
N LEU A 123 9.33 -1.72 17.59
CA LEU A 123 9.11 -1.69 16.15
C LEU A 123 9.99 -2.73 15.45
N LYS A 124 9.41 -3.48 14.53
CA LYS A 124 10.13 -4.44 13.68
C LYS A 124 10.18 -3.92 12.25
N GLY A 125 11.35 -4.02 11.64
CA GLY A 125 11.58 -3.59 10.25
C GLY A 125 12.20 -2.19 10.17
N ARG A 126 13.16 -2.06 9.24
CA ARG A 126 13.96 -0.84 9.08
C ARG A 126 13.09 0.38 8.72
N ASP A 127 12.18 0.19 7.76
CA ASP A 127 11.35 1.28 7.24
C ASP A 127 10.39 1.81 8.30
N HIS A 128 9.82 0.93 9.14
CA HIS A 128 8.97 1.32 10.26
C HIS A 128 9.74 2.14 11.31
N VAL A 129 10.98 1.74 11.63
CA VAL A 129 11.83 2.48 12.57
C VAL A 129 12.16 3.87 12.00
N GLN A 130 12.55 3.96 10.73
CA GLN A 130 12.88 5.24 10.09
C GLN A 130 11.67 6.17 10.04
N LYS A 131 10.51 5.65 9.65
CA LYS A 131 9.26 6.40 9.65
C LYS A 131 8.92 6.95 11.04
N LYS A 132 9.09 6.12 12.09
CA LYS A 132 8.83 6.55 13.46
C LYS A 132 9.82 7.60 13.97
N ILE A 133 11.09 7.53 13.55
CA ILE A 133 12.06 8.60 13.83
C ILE A 133 11.61 9.92 13.22
N GLY A 134 11.16 9.91 11.96
CA GLY A 134 10.59 11.09 11.30
C GLY A 134 9.38 11.67 12.04
N GLU A 135 8.40 10.82 12.39
CA GLU A 135 7.21 11.21 13.16
C GLU A 135 7.60 11.88 14.49
N LEU A 136 8.45 11.22 15.28
CA LEU A 136 8.92 11.75 16.56
C LEU A 136 9.71 13.05 16.40
N SER A 137 10.48 13.19 15.31
CA SER A 137 11.20 14.42 15.02
C SER A 137 10.24 15.58 14.71
N ASN A 138 9.14 15.31 14.02
CA ASN A 138 8.12 16.30 13.71
C ASN A 138 7.29 16.72 14.94
N GLU A 139 7.04 15.78 15.85
CA GLU A 139 6.26 15.99 17.07
C GLU A 139 7.08 16.61 18.22
N ALA A 140 8.42 16.56 18.14
CA ALA A 140 9.28 17.03 19.22
C ALA A 140 9.30 18.56 19.31
N ASP A 141 9.03 19.09 20.51
CA ASP A 141 9.05 20.53 20.80
C ASP A 141 10.25 20.97 21.67
N GLY A 142 10.90 20.05 22.35
CA GLY A 142 11.99 20.37 23.28
C GLY A 142 13.27 19.62 23.01
N GLN A 143 13.26 18.31 23.17
CA GLN A 143 14.45 17.48 23.07
C GLN A 143 14.14 16.14 22.42
N LEU A 144 14.98 15.71 21.49
CA LEU A 144 14.98 14.38 20.89
C LEU A 144 16.27 13.65 21.23
N VAL A 145 16.17 12.46 21.83
CA VAL A 145 17.33 11.65 22.18
C VAL A 145 17.29 10.35 21.40
N LEU A 146 18.34 10.12 20.61
CA LEU A 146 18.49 8.93 19.78
C LEU A 146 19.64 8.06 20.29
N PHE A 147 19.36 6.80 20.62
CA PHE A 147 20.36 5.80 20.95
C PHE A 147 20.57 4.90 19.72
N LEU A 148 21.72 4.99 19.08
CA LEU A 148 22.00 4.32 17.83
C LEU A 148 23.17 3.36 17.98
N GLY A 149 23.02 2.14 17.50
CA GLY A 149 24.16 1.24 17.33
C GLY A 149 25.02 1.67 16.13
N ARG A 150 26.21 1.04 15.99
CA ARG A 150 27.22 1.34 14.96
C ARG A 150 26.66 1.52 13.55
N TYR A 151 25.75 0.65 13.14
CA TYR A 151 25.12 0.73 11.82
C TYR A 151 23.89 1.67 11.77
N GLY A 152 23.32 2.00 12.94
CA GLY A 152 22.15 2.86 13.05
C GLY A 152 22.41 4.26 12.52
N ILE A 153 23.57 4.83 12.83
CA ILE A 153 24.00 6.15 12.34
C ILE A 153 24.11 6.16 10.82
N LEU A 154 24.81 5.17 10.24
CA LEU A 154 25.00 5.10 8.79
C LEU A 154 23.66 4.96 8.05
N HIS A 155 22.71 4.23 8.65
CA HIS A 155 21.40 4.05 8.08
C HIS A 155 20.55 5.32 8.20
N MET A 156 20.59 5.99 9.33
CA MET A 156 19.90 7.27 9.54
C MET A 156 20.38 8.34 8.56
N CYS A 157 21.69 8.50 8.40
CA CYS A 157 22.27 9.48 7.47
C CYS A 157 21.94 9.23 5.97
N ARG A 158 21.50 8.01 5.63
CA ARG A 158 21.11 7.62 4.27
C ARG A 158 19.59 7.50 4.08
N SER A 159 18.83 7.75 5.12
CA SER A 159 17.37 7.63 5.08
C SER A 159 16.71 9.01 4.95
N PRO A 160 15.50 9.09 4.38
CA PRO A 160 14.72 10.32 4.33
C PRO A 160 14.49 10.96 5.72
N SER A 161 14.42 10.16 6.79
CA SER A 161 14.19 10.66 8.15
C SER A 161 15.29 11.61 8.67
N ILE A 162 16.43 11.71 8.01
CA ILE A 162 17.45 12.71 8.36
C ILE A 162 16.96 14.15 8.09
N GLU A 163 16.11 14.34 7.08
CA GLU A 163 15.55 15.64 6.74
C GLU A 163 14.60 16.12 7.84
N GLU A 164 13.76 15.22 8.39
CA GLU A 164 12.87 15.53 9.50
C GLU A 164 13.64 15.84 10.78
N VAL A 165 14.73 15.10 11.06
CA VAL A 165 15.61 15.37 12.19
C VAL A 165 16.28 16.74 12.06
N ASN A 166 16.76 17.08 10.86
CA ASN A 166 17.36 18.40 10.60
C ASN A 166 16.32 19.53 10.75
N SER A 167 15.12 19.32 10.20
CA SER A 167 14.02 20.28 10.36
C SER A 167 13.63 20.50 11.83
N ALA A 168 13.68 19.43 12.66
CA ALA A 168 13.47 19.56 14.10
C ALA A 168 14.56 20.42 14.77
N ALA A 169 15.83 20.22 14.39
CA ALA A 169 16.93 21.04 14.89
C ALA A 169 16.79 22.52 14.48
N GLU A 170 16.34 22.80 13.24
CA GLU A 170 16.05 24.15 12.77
C GLU A 170 14.92 24.82 13.54
N ARG A 171 13.92 24.06 14.02
CA ARG A 171 12.86 24.55 14.93
C ARG A 171 13.35 24.82 16.36
N GLY A 172 14.61 24.51 16.68
CA GLY A 172 15.20 24.71 17.99
C GLY A 172 15.11 23.50 18.94
N VAL A 173 14.71 22.33 18.43
CA VAL A 173 14.70 21.08 19.18
C VAL A 173 16.14 20.64 19.47
N ILE A 174 16.46 20.30 20.72
CA ILE A 174 17.78 19.80 21.09
C ILE A 174 17.92 18.35 20.68
N ILE A 175 18.76 18.08 19.67
CA ILE A 175 19.01 16.72 19.18
C ILE A 175 20.23 16.14 19.90
N LYS A 176 20.05 15.03 20.63
CA LYS A 176 21.13 14.27 21.25
C LYS A 176 21.24 12.89 20.63
N VAL A 177 22.39 12.60 20.04
CA VAL A 177 22.67 11.27 19.47
C VAL A 177 23.72 10.58 20.30
N LEU A 178 23.37 9.46 20.92
CA LEU A 178 24.27 8.59 21.66
C LEU A 178 24.54 7.35 20.80
N ALA A 179 25.80 7.13 20.48
CA ALA A 179 26.21 6.05 19.61
C ALA A 179 27.18 5.11 20.29
N GLN A 180 26.97 3.82 20.12
CA GLN A 180 27.95 2.81 20.48
C GLN A 180 28.89 2.62 19.28
N LEU A 181 30.18 2.95 19.49
CA LEU A 181 31.27 2.75 18.52
C LEU A 181 31.78 1.32 18.50
#